data_a413493033702bbe4f616364fbfbf386
#
_entry.id   a413493033702bbe4f616364fbfbf386
#
_cell.length_a   1.000
_cell.length_b   1.000
_cell.length_c   1.000
_cell.angle_alpha   90.00
_cell.angle_beta   90.00
_cell.angle_gamma   90.00
#
_symmetry.space_group_name_H-M   'P 1'
#
loop_
_entity.id
_entity.type
_entity.pdbx_description
1 polymer ?
#
loop_
_entity_poly.entity_id
_entity_poly.type
_entity_poly.pdbx_seq_one_letter_code
_entity_poly.pdbx_strand_id
1 'polypeptide(L)'
;DVYKRQVIMAAADTFRAAAIEQLTEWSNRTGADIIAQSEGSDPAAVIYDSIAACKARKADVLLCDTAGRLQNKKNLMEELRKIDRVIEREYSDAYRENLIVLDATTGQNALSQLREFNDVTNITGIILTKMDGTAKGGIAVAIQAEFGIPVKYIGVGEKVEDLQKFDADSFVCLLYTSDAADDL
;
A
#
# COMPACT_ATOMS: atom_id res chain seq x y z
N ASP A 1 -4.12 -23.60 12.58
CA ASP A 1 -2.78 -23.38 12.01
C ASP A 1 -2.68 -21.93 11.58
N VAL A 2 -1.97 -21.10 12.36
CA VAL A 2 -1.91 -19.64 12.21
C VAL A 2 -1.34 -19.22 10.85
N TYR A 3 -0.75 -20.12 10.10
CA TYR A 3 -0.03 -19.87 8.85
C TYR A 3 -0.79 -20.23 7.56
N LYS A 4 -2.03 -20.70 7.66
CA LYS A 4 -2.86 -21.05 6.49
C LYS A 4 -3.98 -20.05 6.26
N ARG A 5 -3.68 -18.76 6.20
CA ARG A 5 -4.67 -17.78 5.76
C ARG A 5 -4.81 -17.85 4.25
N GLN A 6 -6.05 -17.91 3.80
CA GLN A 6 -6.34 -17.82 2.37
C GLN A 6 -6.36 -16.35 1.96
N VAL A 7 -5.52 -15.99 1.00
CA VAL A 7 -5.36 -14.62 0.50
C VAL A 7 -5.89 -14.55 -0.93
N ILE A 8 -6.66 -13.52 -1.23
CA ILE A 8 -7.05 -13.15 -2.59
C ILE A 8 -6.44 -11.79 -2.90
N MET A 9 -5.88 -11.64 -4.09
CA MET A 9 -5.36 -10.38 -4.62
C MET A 9 -6.34 -9.82 -5.65
N ALA A 10 -6.64 -8.52 -5.59
CA ALA A 10 -7.45 -7.80 -6.55
C ALA A 10 -6.55 -6.87 -7.38
N ALA A 11 -6.45 -7.11 -8.70
CA ALA A 11 -5.67 -6.29 -9.62
C ALA A 11 -6.51 -5.07 -10.08
N ALA A 12 -6.70 -4.09 -9.20
CA ALA A 12 -7.52 -2.91 -9.48
C ALA A 12 -6.73 -1.72 -10.07
N ASP A 13 -5.41 -1.82 -10.28
CA ASP A 13 -4.67 -0.91 -11.18
C ASP A 13 -4.85 -1.37 -12.63
N THR A 14 -6.05 -1.17 -13.17
CA THR A 14 -6.44 -1.67 -14.48
C THR A 14 -5.89 -0.86 -15.65
N PHE A 15 -5.31 0.32 -15.39
CA PHE A 15 -4.76 1.20 -16.44
C PHE A 15 -3.33 0.83 -16.84
N ARG A 16 -2.70 -0.08 -16.12
CA ARG A 16 -1.34 -0.54 -16.40
C ARG A 16 -1.32 -2.04 -16.61
N ALA A 17 -1.22 -2.48 -17.85
CA ALA A 17 -1.07 -3.90 -18.16
C ALA A 17 0.07 -4.55 -17.35
N ALA A 18 1.22 -3.87 -17.25
CA ALA A 18 2.36 -4.34 -16.48
C ALA A 18 2.08 -4.51 -14.97
N ALA A 19 1.14 -3.74 -14.38
CA ALA A 19 0.76 -3.91 -12.98
C ALA A 19 -0.06 -5.20 -12.79
N ILE A 20 -0.98 -5.48 -13.70
CA ILE A 20 -1.77 -6.72 -13.70
C ILE A 20 -0.83 -7.93 -13.87
N GLU A 21 0.09 -7.87 -14.82
CA GLU A 21 1.08 -8.94 -15.06
C GLU A 21 1.98 -9.17 -13.85
N GLN A 22 2.49 -8.10 -13.24
CA GLN A 22 3.32 -8.17 -12.05
C GLN A 22 2.58 -8.80 -10.87
N LEU A 23 1.33 -8.40 -10.62
CA LEU A 23 0.53 -8.97 -9.54
C LEU A 23 0.18 -10.44 -9.82
N THR A 24 -0.04 -10.81 -11.08
CA THR A 24 -0.24 -12.21 -11.50
C THR A 24 1.00 -13.05 -11.22
N GLU A 25 2.19 -12.54 -11.51
CA GLU A 25 3.44 -13.23 -11.16
C GLU A 25 3.57 -13.44 -9.64
N TRP A 26 3.23 -12.42 -8.83
CA TRP A 26 3.20 -12.58 -7.38
C TRP A 26 2.18 -13.61 -6.91
N SER A 27 1.00 -13.66 -7.52
CA SER A 27 -0.01 -14.70 -7.25
C SER A 27 0.58 -16.10 -7.49
N ASN A 28 1.23 -16.32 -8.63
CA ASN A 28 1.87 -17.60 -8.97
C ASN A 28 2.96 -17.99 -7.97
N ARG A 29 3.78 -17.02 -7.55
CA ARG A 29 4.90 -17.27 -6.63
C ARG A 29 4.46 -17.56 -5.19
N THR A 30 3.37 -16.95 -4.76
CA THR A 30 2.87 -17.06 -3.37
C THR A 30 1.78 -18.10 -3.20
N GLY A 31 1.17 -18.55 -4.31
CA GLY A 31 0.00 -19.42 -4.29
C GLY A 31 -1.28 -18.72 -3.82
N ALA A 32 -1.30 -17.40 -3.78
CA ALA A 32 -2.51 -16.62 -3.50
C ALA A 32 -3.38 -16.53 -4.76
N ASP A 33 -4.70 -16.58 -4.60
CA ASP A 33 -5.62 -16.38 -5.72
C ASP A 33 -5.57 -14.92 -6.21
N ILE A 34 -5.81 -14.71 -7.50
CA ILE A 34 -5.94 -13.36 -8.09
C ILE A 34 -7.27 -13.18 -8.80
N ILE A 35 -7.87 -12.01 -8.64
CA ILE A 35 -9.00 -11.53 -9.43
C ILE A 35 -8.51 -10.35 -10.27
N ALA A 36 -8.56 -10.53 -11.56
CA ALA A 36 -8.16 -9.53 -12.54
C ALA A 36 -9.19 -9.48 -13.68
N GLN A 37 -9.32 -8.32 -14.29
CA GLN A 37 -10.09 -8.11 -15.52
C GLN A 37 -9.14 -7.59 -16.61
N SER A 38 -9.67 -7.38 -17.82
CA SER A 38 -8.88 -6.81 -18.92
C SER A 38 -8.42 -5.38 -18.62
N GLU A 39 -7.31 -4.99 -19.24
CA GLU A 39 -6.82 -3.60 -19.19
C GLU A 39 -7.94 -2.62 -19.54
N GLY A 40 -8.02 -1.51 -18.81
CA GLY A 40 -9.04 -0.47 -18.96
C GLY A 40 -10.40 -0.81 -18.35
N SER A 41 -10.56 -1.96 -17.70
CA SER A 41 -11.78 -2.27 -16.93
C SER A 41 -11.97 -1.29 -15.77
N ASP A 42 -13.20 -1.16 -15.29
CA ASP A 42 -13.52 -0.34 -14.11
C ASP A 42 -12.88 -0.92 -12.84
N PRO A 43 -11.95 -0.20 -12.17
CA PRO A 43 -11.33 -0.65 -10.93
C PRO A 43 -12.33 -1.07 -9.86
N ALA A 44 -13.44 -0.35 -9.73
CA ALA A 44 -14.47 -0.66 -8.75
C ALA A 44 -15.21 -1.96 -9.05
N ALA A 45 -15.31 -2.37 -10.33
CA ALA A 45 -15.88 -3.66 -10.69
C ALA A 45 -14.94 -4.81 -10.30
N VAL A 46 -13.62 -4.63 -10.48
CA VAL A 46 -12.62 -5.61 -10.02
C VAL A 46 -12.72 -5.81 -8.51
N ILE A 47 -12.84 -4.73 -7.74
CA ILE A 47 -13.02 -4.80 -6.27
C ILE A 47 -14.33 -5.51 -5.91
N TYR A 48 -15.43 -5.20 -6.59
CA TYR A 48 -16.70 -5.87 -6.36
C TYR A 48 -16.63 -7.39 -6.58
N ASP A 49 -16.05 -7.82 -7.70
CA ASP A 49 -15.86 -9.24 -8.02
C ASP A 49 -14.91 -9.92 -7.02
N SER A 50 -13.89 -9.21 -6.57
CA SER A 50 -12.94 -9.71 -5.58
C SER A 50 -13.58 -9.92 -4.21
N ILE A 51 -14.45 -9.00 -3.77
CA ILE A 51 -15.22 -9.15 -2.53
C ILE A 51 -16.18 -10.35 -2.65
N ALA A 52 -16.89 -10.48 -3.78
CA ALA A 52 -17.77 -11.61 -4.02
C ALA A 52 -17.01 -12.95 -3.99
N ALA A 53 -15.81 -13.00 -4.59
CA ALA A 53 -14.94 -14.17 -4.52
C ALA A 53 -14.45 -14.47 -3.09
N CYS A 54 -14.07 -13.44 -2.32
CA CYS A 54 -13.68 -13.59 -0.92
C CYS A 54 -14.80 -14.20 -0.08
N LYS A 55 -16.01 -13.70 -0.21
CA LYS A 55 -17.18 -14.25 0.51
C LYS A 55 -17.47 -15.69 0.12
N ALA A 56 -17.46 -15.99 -1.19
CA ALA A 56 -17.75 -17.33 -1.71
C ALA A 56 -16.71 -18.37 -1.28
N ARG A 57 -15.42 -17.98 -1.25
CA ARG A 57 -14.29 -18.86 -0.91
C ARG A 57 -13.94 -18.81 0.58
N LYS A 58 -14.59 -17.95 1.35
CA LYS A 58 -14.30 -17.69 2.77
C LYS A 58 -12.82 -17.32 3.00
N ALA A 59 -12.29 -16.49 2.12
CA ALA A 59 -10.90 -16.03 2.23
C ALA A 59 -10.73 -15.13 3.46
N ASP A 60 -9.55 -15.24 4.10
CA ASP A 60 -9.22 -14.50 5.32
C ASP A 60 -8.77 -13.08 5.04
N VAL A 61 -8.14 -12.84 3.87
CA VAL A 61 -7.53 -11.56 3.50
C VAL A 61 -7.79 -11.25 2.03
N LEU A 62 -8.22 -10.03 1.75
CA LEU A 62 -8.27 -9.43 0.42
C LEU A 62 -7.24 -8.30 0.32
N LEU A 63 -6.28 -8.43 -0.59
CA LEU A 63 -5.30 -7.39 -0.92
C LEU A 63 -5.73 -6.71 -2.21
N CYS A 64 -6.01 -5.40 -2.16
CA CYS A 64 -6.44 -4.62 -3.31
C CYS A 64 -5.28 -3.73 -3.79
N ASP A 65 -4.70 -4.04 -4.95
CA ASP A 65 -3.73 -3.17 -5.62
C ASP A 65 -4.47 -2.14 -6.47
N THR A 66 -4.28 -0.85 -6.15
CA THR A 66 -4.97 0.27 -6.82
C THR A 66 -3.97 1.19 -7.49
N ALA A 67 -4.40 1.92 -8.50
CA ALA A 67 -3.59 2.96 -9.12
C ALA A 67 -3.15 4.02 -8.10
N GLY A 68 -1.90 4.46 -8.20
CA GLY A 68 -1.30 5.45 -7.29
C GLY A 68 -0.68 6.66 -8.01
N ARG A 69 -0.81 6.78 -9.35
CA ARG A 69 -0.18 7.86 -10.11
C ARG A 69 -1.04 9.10 -10.18
N LEU A 70 -0.49 10.23 -9.72
CA LEU A 70 -1.14 11.54 -9.67
C LEU A 70 -1.20 12.31 -11.00
N GLN A 71 -0.70 11.75 -12.13
CA GLN A 71 -0.71 12.45 -13.42
C GLN A 71 -2.12 12.83 -13.89
N ASN A 72 -3.13 12.05 -13.53
CA ASN A 72 -4.55 12.37 -13.73
C ASN A 72 -5.29 12.38 -12.39
N LYS A 73 -4.88 13.29 -11.52
CA LYS A 73 -5.31 13.39 -10.13
C LYS A 73 -6.83 13.31 -9.95
N LYS A 74 -7.59 14.09 -10.75
CA LYS A 74 -9.05 14.17 -10.58
C LYS A 74 -9.72 12.83 -10.80
N ASN A 75 -9.37 12.15 -11.88
CA ASN A 75 -9.95 10.84 -12.21
C ASN A 75 -9.55 9.79 -11.16
N LEU A 76 -8.28 9.75 -10.77
CA LEU A 76 -7.78 8.84 -9.73
C LEU A 76 -8.56 9.01 -8.42
N MET A 77 -8.78 10.24 -7.97
CA MET A 77 -9.50 10.51 -6.73
C MET A 77 -10.98 10.12 -6.82
N GLU A 78 -11.61 10.30 -7.98
CA GLU A 78 -12.98 9.83 -8.22
C GLU A 78 -13.09 8.30 -8.21
N GLU A 79 -12.12 7.62 -8.81
CA GLU A 79 -12.03 6.15 -8.82
C GLU A 79 -11.84 5.60 -7.40
N LEU A 80 -10.92 6.17 -6.62
CA LEU A 80 -10.71 5.77 -5.23
C LEU A 80 -11.98 5.96 -4.38
N ARG A 81 -12.71 7.07 -4.55
CA ARG A 81 -14.00 7.27 -3.88
C ARG A 81 -15.05 6.25 -4.31
N LYS A 82 -15.00 5.81 -5.57
CA LYS A 82 -15.91 4.78 -6.06
C LYS A 82 -15.58 3.41 -5.45
N ILE A 83 -14.30 3.05 -5.40
CA ILE A 83 -13.80 1.85 -4.72
C ILE A 83 -14.23 1.87 -3.26
N ASP A 84 -14.01 2.97 -2.57
CA ASP A 84 -14.36 3.15 -1.15
C ASP A 84 -15.84 2.87 -0.90
N ARG A 85 -16.72 3.44 -1.71
CA ARG A 85 -18.17 3.22 -1.64
C ARG A 85 -18.57 1.77 -1.91
N VAL A 86 -17.87 1.08 -2.83
CA VAL A 86 -18.11 -0.34 -3.10
C VAL A 86 -17.73 -1.19 -1.90
N ILE A 87 -16.57 -0.96 -1.30
CA ILE A 87 -16.12 -1.69 -0.12
C ILE A 87 -17.09 -1.46 1.04
N GLU A 88 -17.46 -0.21 1.32
CA GLU A 88 -18.38 0.14 2.41
C GLU A 88 -19.75 -0.55 2.26
N ARG A 89 -20.27 -0.60 1.04
CA ARG A 89 -21.57 -1.23 0.76
C ARG A 89 -21.49 -2.75 0.82
N GLU A 90 -20.44 -3.33 0.24
CA GLU A 90 -20.38 -4.78 0.03
C GLU A 90 -19.66 -5.52 1.16
N TYR A 91 -18.81 -4.85 1.95
CA TYR A 91 -17.98 -5.49 2.95
C TYR A 91 -17.78 -4.65 4.21
N SER A 92 -18.84 -4.00 4.70
CA SER A 92 -18.83 -3.13 5.88
C SER A 92 -18.32 -3.81 7.16
N ASP A 93 -18.50 -5.13 7.28
CA ASP A 93 -18.10 -5.89 8.46
C ASP A 93 -16.63 -6.32 8.48
N ALA A 94 -15.90 -6.09 7.36
CA ALA A 94 -14.50 -6.45 7.28
C ALA A 94 -13.62 -5.43 8.01
N TYR A 95 -12.60 -5.92 8.72
CA TYR A 95 -11.52 -5.05 9.19
C TYR A 95 -10.77 -4.52 7.97
N ARG A 96 -10.66 -3.19 7.86
CA ARG A 96 -10.09 -2.51 6.71
C ARG A 96 -8.85 -1.72 7.09
N GLU A 97 -7.83 -1.84 6.27
CA GLU A 97 -6.65 -0.99 6.28
C GLU A 97 -6.46 -0.33 4.92
N ASN A 98 -6.29 0.98 4.91
CA ASN A 98 -5.90 1.77 3.74
C ASN A 98 -4.43 2.13 3.89
N LEU A 99 -3.58 1.45 3.13
CA LEU A 99 -2.14 1.66 3.17
C LEU A 99 -1.70 2.48 1.96
N ILE A 100 -0.95 3.55 2.20
CA ILE A 100 -0.29 4.29 1.13
C ILE A 100 1.18 3.88 1.06
N VAL A 101 1.67 3.66 -0.17
CA VAL A 101 3.08 3.40 -0.44
C VAL A 101 3.75 4.68 -0.91
N LEU A 102 4.75 5.14 -0.17
CA LEU A 102 5.48 6.37 -0.45
C LEU A 102 6.97 6.08 -0.65
N ASP A 103 7.55 6.76 -1.63
CA ASP A 103 9.00 6.75 -1.87
C ASP A 103 9.67 7.75 -0.93
N ALA A 104 10.50 7.27 0.01
CA ALA A 104 11.18 8.10 0.99
C ALA A 104 12.16 9.12 0.37
N THR A 105 12.60 8.89 -0.87
CA THR A 105 13.52 9.80 -1.56
C THR A 105 12.86 11.07 -2.08
N THR A 106 11.53 11.10 -2.13
CA THR A 106 10.77 12.22 -2.69
C THR A 106 10.53 13.38 -1.72
N GLY A 107 10.88 13.19 -0.43
CA GLY A 107 10.84 14.24 0.58
C GLY A 107 9.46 14.91 0.68
N GLN A 108 9.40 16.24 0.51
CA GLN A 108 8.16 17.03 0.62
C GLN A 108 7.06 16.60 -0.35
N ASN A 109 7.41 16.01 -1.49
CA ASN A 109 6.42 15.48 -2.42
C ASN A 109 5.65 14.32 -1.83
N ALA A 110 6.29 13.46 -1.00
CA ALA A 110 5.60 12.38 -0.30
C ALA A 110 4.54 12.93 0.67
N LEU A 111 4.83 14.02 1.41
CA LEU A 111 3.86 14.66 2.31
C LEU A 111 2.68 15.24 1.53
N SER A 112 2.94 15.88 0.40
CA SER A 112 1.88 16.40 -0.48
C SER A 112 1.00 15.27 -1.02
N GLN A 113 1.59 14.17 -1.46
CA GLN A 113 0.86 12.98 -1.87
C GLN A 113 -0.02 12.45 -0.73
N LEU A 114 0.57 12.24 0.44
CA LEU A 114 -0.16 11.72 1.60
C LEU A 114 -1.40 12.57 1.93
N ARG A 115 -1.25 13.90 1.92
CA ARG A 115 -2.36 14.82 2.19
C ARG A 115 -3.50 14.61 1.18
N GLU A 116 -3.18 14.56 -0.12
CA GLU A 116 -4.16 14.39 -1.17
C GLU A 116 -4.92 13.06 -1.11
N PHE A 117 -4.21 11.97 -0.84
CA PHE A 117 -4.85 10.66 -0.69
C PHE A 117 -5.68 10.57 0.59
N ASN A 118 -5.18 11.15 1.69
CA ASN A 118 -5.90 11.14 2.97
C ASN A 118 -7.20 11.94 2.95
N ASP A 119 -7.31 12.97 2.09
CA ASP A 119 -8.55 13.71 1.86
C ASP A 119 -9.65 12.88 1.17
N VAL A 120 -9.28 11.77 0.56
CA VAL A 120 -10.19 10.93 -0.25
C VAL A 120 -10.48 9.60 0.40
N THR A 121 -9.43 8.97 0.94
CA THR A 121 -9.52 7.67 1.62
C THR A 121 -8.91 7.83 3.00
N ASN A 122 -9.56 7.33 4.02
CA ASN A 122 -9.01 7.37 5.38
C ASN A 122 -7.75 6.48 5.46
N ILE A 123 -6.56 7.07 5.28
CA ILE A 123 -5.28 6.34 5.34
C ILE A 123 -5.03 5.88 6.78
N THR A 124 -4.84 4.58 6.96
CA THR A 124 -4.63 3.96 8.28
C THR A 124 -3.18 3.55 8.54
N GLY A 125 -2.34 3.61 7.51
CA GLY A 125 -0.94 3.27 7.65
C GLY A 125 -0.13 3.57 6.40
N ILE A 126 1.18 3.62 6.58
CA ILE A 126 2.14 4.00 5.56
C ILE A 126 3.16 2.90 5.37
N ILE A 127 3.54 2.67 4.12
CA ILE A 127 4.68 1.87 3.72
C ILE A 127 5.68 2.83 3.10
N LEU A 128 6.87 2.96 3.71
CA LEU A 128 7.96 3.76 3.16
C LEU A 128 8.93 2.87 2.39
N THR A 129 9.14 3.17 1.13
CA THR A 129 10.09 2.44 0.27
C THR A 129 11.38 3.20 0.08
N LYS A 130 12.41 2.51 -0.41
CA LYS A 130 13.76 3.05 -0.67
C LYS A 130 14.43 3.61 0.57
N MET A 131 14.24 2.92 1.69
CA MET A 131 14.83 3.28 3.00
C MET A 131 16.29 2.83 3.17
N ASP A 132 16.88 2.23 2.16
CA ASP A 132 18.26 1.73 2.10
C ASP A 132 19.35 2.83 1.99
N GLY A 133 18.96 4.11 1.97
CA GLY A 133 19.89 5.25 1.94
C GLY A 133 19.85 6.08 3.22
N THR A 134 21.00 6.66 3.60
CA THR A 134 21.29 7.28 4.89
C THR A 134 20.48 8.53 5.25
N ALA A 135 19.90 9.25 4.30
CA ALA A 135 19.25 10.57 4.56
C ALA A 135 17.71 10.53 4.72
N LYS A 136 17.11 9.34 4.90
CA LYS A 136 15.66 9.17 4.67
C LYS A 136 14.81 9.06 5.95
N GLY A 137 15.44 9.04 7.11
CA GLY A 137 14.71 8.95 8.39
C GLY A 137 13.82 10.14 8.70
N GLY A 138 14.20 11.32 8.26
CA GLY A 138 13.44 12.55 8.49
C GLY A 138 12.01 12.54 7.94
N ILE A 139 11.75 11.80 6.84
CA ILE A 139 10.40 11.70 6.27
C ILE A 139 9.44 10.95 7.19
N ALA A 140 9.87 9.88 7.85
CA ALA A 140 9.04 9.14 8.79
C ALA A 140 8.63 10.01 9.99
N VAL A 141 9.58 10.80 10.53
CA VAL A 141 9.32 11.75 11.61
C VAL A 141 8.36 12.85 11.16
N ALA A 142 8.56 13.42 9.97
CA ALA A 142 7.69 14.47 9.43
C ALA A 142 6.25 13.98 9.22
N ILE A 143 6.08 12.77 8.70
CA ILE A 143 4.77 12.14 8.52
C ILE A 143 4.07 11.96 9.86
N GLN A 144 4.75 11.43 10.85
CA GLN A 144 4.17 11.22 12.18
C GLN A 144 3.79 12.55 12.85
N ALA A 145 4.65 13.56 12.73
CA ALA A 145 4.40 14.88 13.32
C ALA A 145 3.22 15.62 12.66
N GLU A 146 3.08 15.53 11.34
CA GLU A 146 2.06 16.27 10.60
C GLU A 146 0.70 15.57 10.55
N PHE A 147 0.70 14.24 10.36
CA PHE A 147 -0.54 13.48 10.10
C PHE A 147 -0.94 12.53 11.24
N GLY A 148 -0.01 12.16 12.13
CA GLY A 148 -0.27 11.16 13.16
C GLY A 148 -0.55 9.76 12.62
N ILE A 149 -0.28 9.50 11.33
CA ILE A 149 -0.51 8.21 10.68
C ILE A 149 0.72 7.32 10.87
N PRO A 150 0.57 6.09 11.37
CA PRO A 150 1.70 5.24 11.67
C PRO A 150 2.37 4.71 10.39
N VAL A 151 3.71 4.73 10.35
CA VAL A 151 4.46 3.91 9.42
C VAL A 151 4.37 2.46 9.89
N LYS A 152 3.90 1.56 9.03
CA LYS A 152 3.72 0.13 9.37
C LYS A 152 4.82 -0.75 8.82
N TYR A 153 5.31 -0.43 7.62
CA TYR A 153 6.34 -1.20 6.94
C TYR A 153 7.35 -0.27 6.27
N ILE A 154 8.56 -0.80 6.10
CA ILE A 154 9.63 -0.17 5.33
C ILE A 154 10.15 -1.14 4.28
N GLY A 155 10.45 -0.62 3.09
CA GLY A 155 11.16 -1.33 2.03
C GLY A 155 12.60 -0.86 1.97
N VAL A 156 13.53 -1.79 2.18
CA VAL A 156 14.98 -1.53 2.19
C VAL A 156 15.71 -2.20 1.02
N GLY A 157 14.96 -2.67 0.03
CA GLY A 157 15.44 -3.32 -1.18
C GLY A 157 14.28 -3.85 -2.03
N GLU A 158 14.54 -4.82 -2.92
CA GLU A 158 13.57 -5.30 -3.91
C GLU A 158 13.13 -6.76 -3.68
N LYS A 159 13.69 -7.46 -2.69
CA LYS A 159 13.33 -8.83 -2.38
C LYS A 159 12.16 -8.88 -1.39
N VAL A 160 11.55 -10.05 -1.26
CA VAL A 160 10.45 -10.27 -0.30
C VAL A 160 10.88 -9.95 1.13
N GLU A 161 12.09 -10.34 1.49
CA GLU A 161 12.68 -10.15 2.82
C GLU A 161 13.00 -8.67 3.12
N ASP A 162 13.09 -7.84 2.07
CA ASP A 162 13.40 -6.42 2.19
C ASP A 162 12.17 -5.56 2.55
N LEU A 163 10.97 -6.14 2.58
CA LEU A 163 9.79 -5.54 3.18
C LEU A 163 9.72 -5.92 4.65
N GLN A 164 10.04 -4.98 5.52
CA GLN A 164 10.15 -5.19 6.95
C GLN A 164 9.06 -4.44 7.71
N LYS A 165 8.62 -5.01 8.84
CA LYS A 165 7.75 -4.28 9.76
C LYS A 165 8.52 -3.11 10.37
N PHE A 166 7.91 -1.94 10.40
CA PHE A 166 8.53 -0.77 11.02
C PHE A 166 8.58 -0.93 12.54
N ASP A 167 9.76 -0.74 13.11
CA ASP A 167 10.01 -0.70 14.54
C ASP A 167 10.64 0.66 14.89
N ALA A 168 9.90 1.46 15.66
CA ALA A 168 10.29 2.83 15.96
C ALA A 168 11.56 2.92 16.82
N ASP A 169 11.75 2.00 17.75
CA ASP A 169 12.91 2.02 18.66
C ASP A 169 14.18 1.69 17.89
N SER A 170 14.14 0.64 17.06
CA SER A 170 15.25 0.28 16.18
C SER A 170 15.55 1.38 15.17
N PHE A 171 14.54 2.05 14.65
CA PHE A 171 14.69 3.14 13.69
C PHE A 171 15.35 4.38 14.30
N VAL A 172 14.95 4.77 15.51
CA VAL A 172 15.56 5.88 16.25
C VAL A 172 17.02 5.57 16.57
N CYS A 173 17.34 4.35 17.00
CA CYS A 173 18.73 3.93 17.23
C CYS A 173 19.59 4.07 15.97
N LEU A 174 19.07 3.68 14.81
CA LEU A 174 19.78 3.82 13.53
C LEU A 174 20.05 5.27 13.16
N LEU A 175 19.13 6.19 13.41
CA LEU A 175 19.33 7.62 13.16
C LEU A 175 20.45 8.20 14.02
N TYR A 176 20.47 7.87 15.32
CA TYR A 176 21.51 8.38 16.24
C TYR A 176 22.90 7.79 15.98
N THR A 177 22.99 6.56 15.48
CA THR A 177 24.30 5.94 15.18
C THR A 177 24.87 6.41 13.85
N SER A 178 24.04 6.81 12.91
CA SER A 178 24.45 7.38 11.61
C SER A 178 25.05 8.78 11.77
N ASP A 179 24.45 9.65 12.58
CA ASP A 179 24.97 11.00 12.84
C ASP A 179 26.31 10.97 13.59
N ALA A 180 26.53 9.97 14.44
CA ALA A 180 27.79 9.83 15.16
C ALA A 180 28.97 9.32 14.30
N ALA A 181 28.70 8.79 13.11
CA ALA A 181 29.74 8.31 12.19
C ALA A 181 30.23 9.39 11.21
N ASP A 182 29.45 10.44 10.99
CA ASP A 182 29.80 11.57 10.12
C ASP A 182 30.62 12.67 10.86
N ASP A 183 30.75 12.59 12.18
CA ASP A 183 31.51 13.52 13.01
C ASP A 183 32.96 13.03 13.36
N LEU A 184 33.47 11.97 12.72
CA LEU A 184 34.85 11.45 12.84
C LEU A 184 35.61 11.50 11.52
#